data_2b04da1e1c9db82c7edc5e8d9b665ebf
#
_entry.id   2b04da1e1c9db82c7edc5e8d9b665ebf
#
_cell.length_a   1.000
_cell.length_b   1.000
_cell.length_c   1.000
_cell.angle_alpha   90.00
_cell.angle_beta   90.00
_cell.angle_gamma   90.00
#
_symmetry.space_group_name_H-M   'P 1'
#
loop_
_entity.id
_entity.type
_entity.pdbx_description
1 polymer ?
#
loop_
_entity_poly.entity_id
_entity_poly.type
_entity_poly.pdbx_seq_one_letter_code
_entity_poly.pdbx_strand_id
1 'polypeptide(L)'
;IMIAGNARLGVQLAGLLNGPEGRRGYTITILDEDAALCTSLAAAVPKDTELVTANLTDEEALTELCVDRCDLFISLSSRDENNIMGALLAKKLGARRVIALTDSDTFSALMQGTQIDVTVSSTQATIGELLRHVRRGDVLAAHSLRRGVAEALEIVAHGNKRSSKVVGKRIADIDLPEGVEIAALVRDTDDIEEPEVLIAQKDVVVSPEDRVIVFVPGKRVIPQVEKLFAVDVGFF
;
A
#
# COMPACT_ATOMS: atom_id res chain seq x y z
N ILE A 1 11.66 10.36 12.26
CA ILE A 1 10.76 10.56 11.11
C ILE A 1 10.20 11.98 11.18
N MET A 2 10.11 12.64 10.03
CA MET A 2 9.49 13.97 9.93
C MET A 2 8.29 13.89 8.97
N ILE A 3 7.12 14.38 9.39
CA ILE A 3 5.88 14.35 8.63
C ILE A 3 5.39 15.79 8.45
N ALA A 4 5.24 16.25 7.21
CA ALA A 4 5.09 17.66 6.90
C ALA A 4 3.84 17.98 6.07
N GLY A 5 3.12 19.04 6.42
CA GLY A 5 2.09 19.69 5.62
C GLY A 5 0.66 19.22 5.85
N ASN A 6 0.42 18.29 6.78
CA ASN A 6 -0.92 17.90 7.22
C ASN A 6 -0.87 17.29 8.62
N ALA A 7 -1.05 18.13 9.64
CA ALA A 7 -0.97 17.70 11.03
C ALA A 7 -1.98 16.59 11.38
N ARG A 8 -3.19 16.64 10.80
CA ARG A 8 -4.25 15.65 11.09
C ARG A 8 -3.86 14.24 10.61
N LEU A 9 -3.41 14.12 9.35
CA LEU A 9 -2.87 12.87 8.82
C LEU A 9 -1.57 12.46 9.53
N GLY A 10 -0.71 13.43 9.87
CA GLY A 10 0.52 13.21 10.60
C GLY A 10 0.30 12.55 11.96
N VAL A 11 -0.67 13.05 12.75
CA VAL A 11 -1.04 12.47 14.06
C VAL A 11 -1.59 11.05 13.91
N GLN A 12 -2.44 10.80 12.90
CA GLN A 12 -2.95 9.46 12.62
C GLN A 12 -1.83 8.49 12.24
N LEU A 13 -0.95 8.91 11.33
CA LEU A 13 0.19 8.09 10.88
C LEU A 13 1.17 7.82 12.04
N ALA A 14 1.47 8.82 12.87
CA ALA A 14 2.30 8.65 14.07
C ALA A 14 1.66 7.66 15.05
N GLY A 15 0.34 7.70 15.22
CA GLY A 15 -0.41 6.74 16.03
C GLY A 15 -0.29 5.30 15.54
N LEU A 16 -0.32 5.09 14.23
CA LEU A 16 -0.12 3.77 13.61
C LEU A 16 1.33 3.30 13.73
N LEU A 17 2.30 4.19 13.54
CA LEU A 17 3.73 3.85 13.61
C LEU A 17 4.20 3.49 15.03
N ASN A 18 3.69 4.21 16.05
CA ASN A 18 4.04 4.03 17.46
C ASN A 18 2.98 3.26 18.25
N GLY A 19 1.90 2.78 17.60
CA GLY A 19 0.84 2.00 18.21
C GLY A 19 1.22 0.55 18.54
N PRO A 20 0.31 -0.23 19.13
CA PRO A 20 0.56 -1.63 19.55
C PRO A 20 1.00 -2.54 18.40
N GLU A 21 0.57 -2.26 17.17
CA GLU A 21 0.95 -2.97 15.95
C GLU A 21 2.22 -2.39 15.30
N GLY A 22 2.63 -1.19 15.72
CA GLY A 22 3.84 -0.51 15.26
C GLY A 22 5.10 -1.14 15.88
N ARG A 23 6.07 -1.45 15.04
CA ARG A 23 7.27 -2.18 15.45
C ARG A 23 8.30 -1.35 16.18
N ARG A 24 8.06 -0.33 16.96
CA ARG A 24 9.05 0.38 17.84
C ARG A 24 8.83 1.88 17.87
N GLY A 25 9.21 2.48 19.01
CA GLY A 25 9.18 3.91 19.28
C GLY A 25 10.01 4.72 18.28
N TYR A 26 9.35 5.20 17.24
CA TYR A 26 9.96 6.21 16.38
C TYR A 26 9.87 7.56 17.08
N THR A 27 10.95 8.34 17.03
CA THR A 27 10.85 9.77 17.29
C THR A 27 10.26 10.44 16.07
N ILE A 28 9.12 11.11 16.23
CA ILE A 28 8.36 11.70 15.11
C ILE A 28 8.22 13.20 15.34
N THR A 29 8.53 14.00 14.34
CA THR A 29 8.22 15.43 14.30
C THR A 29 7.18 15.66 13.23
N ILE A 30 6.06 16.25 13.60
CA ILE A 30 4.98 16.64 12.67
C ILE A 30 5.04 18.16 12.51
N LEU A 31 4.99 18.66 11.27
CA LEU A 31 4.94 20.09 11.00
C LEU A 31 3.76 20.45 10.10
N ASP A 32 3.10 21.56 10.43
CA ASP A 32 1.99 22.14 9.67
C ASP A 32 2.06 23.66 9.80
N GLU A 33 1.69 24.40 8.75
CA GLU A 33 1.67 25.85 8.76
C GLU A 33 0.48 26.45 9.53
N ASP A 34 -0.57 25.65 9.78
CA ASP A 34 -1.77 26.07 10.51
C ASP A 34 -1.59 25.94 12.04
N ALA A 35 -1.21 27.06 12.68
CA ALA A 35 -1.03 27.12 14.13
C ALA A 35 -2.31 26.79 14.93
N ALA A 36 -3.49 27.13 14.40
CA ALA A 36 -4.77 26.84 15.07
C ALA A 36 -5.05 25.33 15.04
N LEU A 37 -4.79 24.68 13.90
CA LEU A 37 -4.88 23.24 13.77
C LEU A 37 -3.89 22.53 14.69
N CYS A 38 -2.62 22.93 14.71
CA CYS A 38 -1.60 22.38 15.62
C CYS A 38 -2.02 22.48 17.08
N THR A 39 -2.52 23.64 17.50
CA THR A 39 -3.02 23.83 18.86
C THR A 39 -4.20 22.90 19.19
N SER A 40 -5.14 22.73 18.27
CA SER A 40 -6.31 21.87 18.45
C SER A 40 -5.96 20.39 18.57
N LEU A 41 -4.87 19.95 17.91
CA LEU A 41 -4.42 18.57 17.89
C LEU A 41 -3.41 18.23 18.99
N ALA A 42 -2.91 19.21 19.73
CA ALA A 42 -1.83 19.02 20.72
C ALA A 42 -2.13 17.91 21.76
N ALA A 43 -3.40 17.76 22.17
CA ALA A 43 -3.82 16.72 23.11
C ALA A 43 -3.95 15.32 22.50
N ALA A 44 -4.00 15.23 21.16
CA ALA A 44 -4.13 13.96 20.42
C ALA A 44 -2.78 13.42 19.90
N VAL A 45 -1.71 14.17 20.11
CA VAL A 45 -0.37 13.79 19.65
C VAL A 45 0.12 12.55 20.42
N PRO A 46 0.55 11.47 19.71
CA PRO A 46 1.08 10.27 20.37
C PRO A 46 2.34 10.55 21.20
N LYS A 47 2.62 9.67 22.15
CA LYS A 47 3.88 9.71 22.91
C LYS A 47 5.07 9.62 21.93
N ASP A 48 6.18 10.28 22.29
CA ASP A 48 7.40 10.35 21.47
C ASP A 48 7.22 11.04 20.09
N THR A 49 6.17 11.90 20.01
CA THR A 49 5.88 12.71 18.83
C THR A 49 5.81 14.19 19.21
N GLU A 50 6.42 15.05 18.40
CA GLU A 50 6.36 16.50 18.53
C GLU A 50 5.51 17.09 17.39
N LEU A 51 4.69 18.10 17.70
CA LEU A 51 3.90 18.84 16.72
C LEU A 51 4.34 20.30 16.71
N VAL A 52 4.84 20.76 15.56
CA VAL A 52 5.44 22.09 15.38
C VAL A 52 4.71 22.87 14.31
N THR A 53 4.53 24.18 14.55
CA THR A 53 4.00 25.09 13.52
C THR A 53 5.14 25.56 12.62
N ALA A 54 5.20 25.05 11.39
CA ALA A 54 6.23 25.39 10.41
C ALA A 54 5.76 25.10 8.99
N ASN A 55 6.35 25.79 8.01
CA ASN A 55 6.09 25.52 6.59
C ASN A 55 7.09 24.52 6.05
N LEU A 56 6.59 23.49 5.36
CA LEU A 56 7.42 22.39 4.80
C LEU A 56 8.35 22.83 3.65
N THR A 57 8.19 24.04 3.13
CA THR A 57 9.07 24.63 2.09
C THR A 57 9.99 25.70 2.63
N ASP A 58 10.03 25.90 3.95
CA ASP A 58 10.92 26.83 4.61
C ASP A 58 12.25 26.17 5.00
N GLU A 59 13.34 26.62 4.36
CA GLU A 59 14.69 26.07 4.55
C GLU A 59 15.22 26.30 5.97
N GLU A 60 14.95 27.46 6.57
CA GLU A 60 15.38 27.81 7.93
C GLU A 60 14.67 26.91 8.94
N ALA A 61 13.33 26.79 8.82
CA ALA A 61 12.53 25.94 9.69
C ALA A 61 12.94 24.46 9.63
N LEU A 62 13.17 23.91 8.43
CA LEU A 62 13.62 22.53 8.29
C LEU A 62 15.01 22.31 8.86
N THR A 63 15.89 23.28 8.76
CA THR A 63 17.25 23.23 9.33
C THR A 63 17.21 23.27 10.86
N GLU A 64 16.39 24.16 11.44
CA GLU A 64 16.19 24.25 12.90
C GLU A 64 15.61 22.94 13.47
N LEU A 65 14.75 22.27 12.71
CA LEU A 65 14.18 20.96 13.06
C LEU A 65 15.14 19.79 12.78
N CYS A 66 16.38 20.05 12.42
CA CYS A 66 17.42 19.05 12.17
C CYS A 66 17.02 18.01 11.11
N VAL A 67 16.48 18.45 9.98
CA VAL A 67 16.08 17.57 8.87
C VAL A 67 17.22 16.70 8.33
N ASP A 68 18.48 17.15 8.49
CA ASP A 68 19.70 16.42 8.14
C ASP A 68 19.89 15.11 8.92
N ARG A 69 19.28 15.01 10.11
CA ARG A 69 19.28 13.80 10.95
C ARG A 69 18.05 12.92 10.75
N CYS A 70 17.18 13.31 9.82
CA CYS A 70 15.93 12.61 9.57
C CYS A 70 16.18 11.38 8.69
N ASP A 71 15.79 10.19 9.17
CA ASP A 71 15.83 8.96 8.37
C ASP A 71 14.76 8.94 7.28
N LEU A 72 13.61 9.57 7.53
CA LEU A 72 12.49 9.61 6.61
C LEU A 72 11.72 10.92 6.74
N PHE A 73 11.65 11.68 5.65
CA PHE A 73 10.82 12.86 5.50
C PHE A 73 9.60 12.53 4.62
N ILE A 74 8.39 12.86 5.07
CA ILE A 74 7.14 12.58 4.37
C ILE A 74 6.37 13.89 4.20
N SER A 75 6.12 14.31 2.96
CA SER A 75 5.30 15.48 2.64
C SER A 75 3.88 15.08 2.26
N LEU A 76 2.90 15.62 3.01
CA LEU A 76 1.48 15.25 2.97
C LEU A 76 0.53 16.44 2.80
N SER A 77 1.00 17.59 2.33
CA SER A 77 0.11 18.75 2.15
C SER A 77 -0.96 18.47 1.08
N SER A 78 -1.99 19.30 1.04
CA SER A 78 -3.05 19.23 0.04
C SER A 78 -2.62 19.70 -1.36
N ARG A 79 -1.39 20.17 -1.52
CA ARG A 79 -0.85 20.73 -2.77
C ARG A 79 0.37 19.92 -3.21
N ASP A 80 0.26 19.30 -4.39
CA ASP A 80 1.34 18.49 -4.99
C ASP A 80 2.66 19.27 -5.10
N GLU A 81 2.58 20.55 -5.52
CA GLU A 81 3.75 21.41 -5.67
C GLU A 81 4.51 21.57 -4.34
N ASN A 82 3.77 21.79 -3.25
CA ASN A 82 4.37 21.93 -1.92
C ASN A 82 5.02 20.61 -1.46
N ASN A 83 4.36 19.49 -1.75
CA ASN A 83 4.88 18.17 -1.40
C ASN A 83 6.19 17.85 -2.13
N ILE A 84 6.23 18.16 -3.43
CA ILE A 84 7.42 17.97 -4.26
C ILE A 84 8.54 18.91 -3.80
N MET A 85 8.25 20.20 -3.63
CA MET A 85 9.25 21.20 -3.22
C MET A 85 9.80 20.88 -1.83
N GLY A 86 8.94 20.57 -0.87
CA GLY A 86 9.35 20.20 0.48
C GLY A 86 10.21 18.94 0.52
N ALA A 87 9.83 17.90 -0.24
CA ALA A 87 10.62 16.67 -0.34
C ALA A 87 11.99 16.89 -0.97
N LEU A 88 12.07 17.68 -2.05
CA LEU A 88 13.34 18.03 -2.71
C LEU A 88 14.23 18.89 -1.78
N LEU A 89 13.62 19.85 -1.05
CA LEU A 89 14.33 20.67 -0.11
C LEU A 89 14.87 19.85 1.06
N ALA A 90 14.04 19.00 1.67
CA ALA A 90 14.46 18.10 2.73
C ALA A 90 15.61 17.19 2.27
N LYS A 91 15.54 16.66 1.05
CA LYS A 91 16.60 15.83 0.45
C LYS A 91 17.90 16.63 0.27
N LYS A 92 17.81 17.86 -0.25
CA LYS A 92 18.95 18.80 -0.41
C LYS A 92 19.60 19.10 0.93
N LEU A 93 18.80 19.24 1.99
CA LEU A 93 19.27 19.53 3.34
C LEU A 93 19.83 18.30 4.08
N GLY A 94 19.73 17.10 3.51
CA GLY A 94 20.38 15.92 4.05
C GLY A 94 19.47 14.82 4.57
N ALA A 95 18.14 14.94 4.44
CA ALA A 95 17.22 13.84 4.78
C ALA A 95 17.59 12.56 4.03
N ARG A 96 17.70 11.45 4.75
CA ARG A 96 18.16 10.18 4.19
C ARG A 96 17.23 9.64 3.11
N ARG A 97 15.93 9.68 3.36
CA ARG A 97 14.87 9.28 2.40
C ARG A 97 13.73 10.29 2.44
N VAL A 98 13.11 10.49 1.27
CA VAL A 98 11.97 11.40 1.15
C VAL A 98 10.82 10.74 0.41
N ILE A 99 9.60 10.95 0.92
CA ILE A 99 8.34 10.51 0.31
C ILE A 99 7.50 11.75 0.03
N ALA A 100 6.95 11.86 -1.18
CA ALA A 100 6.01 12.91 -1.52
C ALA A 100 4.64 12.32 -1.88
N LEU A 101 3.58 12.82 -1.26
CA LEU A 101 2.21 12.56 -1.68
C LEU A 101 1.91 13.37 -2.93
N THR A 102 1.35 12.76 -3.97
CA THR A 102 0.90 13.44 -5.19
C THR A 102 -0.41 12.84 -5.68
N ASP A 103 -1.33 13.69 -6.11
CA ASP A 103 -2.59 13.25 -6.71
C ASP A 103 -2.55 13.27 -8.24
N SER A 104 -1.61 14.00 -8.82
CA SER A 104 -1.41 14.13 -10.27
C SER A 104 -0.49 13.07 -10.83
N ASP A 105 -0.99 12.27 -11.77
CA ASP A 105 -0.17 11.30 -12.54
C ASP A 105 0.95 12.00 -13.33
N THR A 106 0.72 13.25 -13.76
CA THR A 106 1.73 14.06 -14.47
C THR A 106 2.91 14.37 -13.57
N PHE A 107 2.69 14.82 -12.34
CA PHE A 107 3.76 15.06 -11.38
C PHE A 107 4.48 13.76 -10.99
N SER A 108 3.74 12.68 -10.77
CA SER A 108 4.33 11.37 -10.52
C SER A 108 5.28 10.91 -11.64
N ALA A 109 4.93 11.18 -12.89
CA ALA A 109 5.78 10.85 -14.05
C ALA A 109 7.02 11.76 -14.13
N LEU A 110 6.87 13.06 -13.87
CA LEU A 110 7.98 14.02 -13.87
C LEU A 110 8.99 13.76 -12.76
N MET A 111 8.56 13.18 -11.64
CA MET A 111 9.43 12.89 -10.49
C MET A 111 10.27 11.63 -10.69
N GLN A 112 10.05 10.87 -11.79
CA GLN A 112 10.92 9.73 -12.12
C GLN A 112 12.34 10.21 -12.44
N GLY A 113 13.32 9.65 -11.73
CA GLY A 113 14.73 10.03 -11.91
C GLY A 113 15.16 11.30 -11.16
N THR A 114 14.26 11.91 -10.38
CA THR A 114 14.63 12.98 -9.43
C THR A 114 15.18 12.41 -8.13
N GLN A 115 15.53 13.29 -7.19
CA GLN A 115 16.03 12.91 -5.88
C GLN A 115 14.92 12.45 -4.90
N ILE A 116 13.66 12.41 -5.32
CA ILE A 116 12.55 11.89 -4.51
C ILE A 116 12.59 10.37 -4.55
N ASP A 117 12.75 9.75 -3.39
CA ASP A 117 12.90 8.29 -3.28
C ASP A 117 11.58 7.54 -3.58
N VAL A 118 10.44 8.11 -3.13
CA VAL A 118 9.11 7.51 -3.34
C VAL A 118 8.07 8.60 -3.56
N THR A 119 7.19 8.40 -4.55
CA THR A 119 5.95 9.16 -4.71
C THR A 119 4.76 8.24 -4.42
N VAL A 120 3.81 8.72 -3.64
CA VAL A 120 2.57 8.01 -3.30
C VAL A 120 1.39 8.80 -3.88
N SER A 121 0.50 8.12 -4.61
CA SER A 121 -0.74 8.73 -5.09
C SER A 121 -1.91 8.31 -4.21
N SER A 122 -2.57 9.27 -3.56
CA SER A 122 -3.78 9.01 -2.78
C SER A 122 -4.93 8.55 -3.67
N THR A 123 -5.05 9.11 -4.86
CA THR A 123 -6.04 8.72 -5.88
C THR A 123 -5.85 7.27 -6.31
N GLN A 124 -4.62 6.85 -6.64
CA GLN A 124 -4.35 5.47 -7.05
C GLN A 124 -4.57 4.48 -5.89
N ALA A 125 -4.18 4.84 -4.67
CA ALA A 125 -4.45 4.03 -3.49
C ALA A 125 -5.96 3.84 -3.26
N THR A 126 -6.73 4.93 -3.35
CA THR A 126 -8.19 4.91 -3.19
C THR A 126 -8.87 4.11 -4.31
N ILE A 127 -8.47 4.31 -5.58
CA ILE A 127 -9.00 3.55 -6.71
C ILE A 127 -8.70 2.05 -6.53
N GLY A 128 -7.48 1.71 -6.11
CA GLY A 128 -7.10 0.31 -5.83
C GLY A 128 -8.02 -0.32 -4.79
N GLU A 129 -8.29 0.40 -3.69
CA GLU A 129 -9.20 -0.04 -2.64
C GLU A 129 -10.64 -0.18 -3.13
N LEU A 130 -11.17 0.82 -3.85
CA LEU A 130 -12.53 0.77 -4.39
C LEU A 130 -12.72 -0.36 -5.42
N LEU A 131 -11.72 -0.59 -6.28
CA LEU A 131 -11.78 -1.66 -7.27
C LEU A 131 -11.87 -3.04 -6.62
N ARG A 132 -11.28 -3.23 -5.44
CA ARG A 132 -11.40 -4.45 -4.65
C ARG A 132 -12.87 -4.77 -4.31
N HIS A 133 -13.69 -3.74 -4.06
CA HIS A 133 -15.12 -3.90 -3.72
C HIS A 133 -16.07 -3.92 -4.94
N VAL A 134 -15.62 -3.44 -6.10
CA VAL A 134 -16.44 -3.32 -7.32
C VAL A 134 -16.21 -4.48 -8.28
N ARG A 135 -15.04 -5.12 -8.23
CA ARG A 135 -14.73 -6.27 -9.09
C ARG A 135 -15.72 -7.40 -8.80
N ARG A 136 -16.39 -7.87 -9.87
CA ARG A 136 -17.27 -9.04 -9.82
C ARG A 136 -16.39 -10.29 -9.81
N GLY A 137 -16.45 -11.05 -8.73
CA GLY A 137 -15.69 -12.28 -8.55
C GLY A 137 -15.03 -12.29 -7.18
N ASP A 138 -14.53 -13.42 -6.80
CA ASP A 138 -13.96 -13.71 -5.49
C ASP A 138 -12.55 -13.11 -5.27
N VAL A 139 -12.27 -11.96 -5.95
CA VAL A 139 -11.01 -11.22 -5.80
C VAL A 139 -11.09 -10.35 -4.54
N LEU A 140 -10.42 -10.79 -3.50
CA LEU A 140 -10.37 -10.10 -2.20
C LEU A 140 -9.48 -8.86 -2.25
N ALA A 141 -8.35 -8.93 -2.96
CA ALA A 141 -7.39 -7.85 -3.06
C ALA A 141 -6.68 -7.82 -4.41
N ALA A 142 -6.29 -6.63 -4.84
CA ALA A 142 -5.43 -6.44 -6.01
C ALA A 142 -4.36 -5.40 -5.70
N HIS A 143 -3.11 -5.82 -5.73
CA HIS A 143 -1.96 -4.97 -5.48
C HIS A 143 -1.23 -4.68 -6.79
N SER A 144 -1.24 -3.41 -7.17
CA SER A 144 -0.49 -2.96 -8.36
C SER A 144 1.01 -2.95 -8.07
N LEU A 145 1.78 -3.64 -8.89
CA LEU A 145 3.23 -3.67 -8.85
C LEU A 145 3.80 -2.75 -9.93
N ARG A 146 4.79 -1.93 -9.56
CA ARG A 146 5.42 -0.96 -10.46
C ARG A 146 4.40 -0.17 -11.31
N ARG A 147 3.43 0.48 -10.65
CA ARG A 147 2.42 1.35 -11.29
C ARG A 147 1.58 0.66 -12.37
N GLY A 148 1.19 -0.58 -12.13
CA GLY A 148 0.30 -1.32 -13.02
C GLY A 148 0.99 -2.07 -14.17
N VAL A 149 2.31 -2.20 -14.13
CA VAL A 149 3.05 -3.09 -15.05
C VAL A 149 2.70 -4.55 -14.77
N ALA A 150 2.51 -4.90 -13.50
CA ALA A 150 2.01 -6.20 -13.07
C ALA A 150 1.06 -6.01 -11.88
N GLU A 151 0.23 -7.00 -11.60
CA GLU A 151 -0.63 -7.02 -10.42
C GLU A 151 -0.49 -8.35 -9.67
N ALA A 152 -0.57 -8.28 -8.34
CA ALA A 152 -0.79 -9.45 -7.49
C ALA A 152 -2.26 -9.45 -7.08
N LEU A 153 -2.98 -10.50 -7.40
CA LEU A 153 -4.38 -10.69 -7.04
C LEU A 153 -4.47 -11.71 -5.92
N GLU A 154 -5.31 -11.43 -4.93
CA GLU A 154 -5.76 -12.40 -3.95
C GLU A 154 -7.17 -12.83 -4.30
N ILE A 155 -7.36 -14.10 -4.64
CA ILE A 155 -8.63 -14.64 -5.15
C ILE A 155 -9.01 -15.85 -4.30
N VAL A 156 -10.28 -15.92 -3.88
CA VAL A 156 -10.80 -17.11 -3.18
C VAL A 156 -11.16 -18.21 -4.17
N ALA A 157 -10.72 -19.41 -3.89
CA ALA A 157 -11.04 -20.60 -4.69
C ALA A 157 -12.34 -21.24 -4.19
N HIS A 158 -13.48 -20.71 -4.62
CA HIS A 158 -14.79 -21.23 -4.23
C HIS A 158 -15.20 -22.50 -5.00
N GLY A 159 -16.13 -23.24 -4.39
CA GLY A 159 -16.76 -24.41 -4.98
C GLY A 159 -16.03 -25.72 -4.66
N ASN A 160 -16.20 -26.71 -5.52
CA ASN A 160 -15.65 -28.05 -5.36
C ASN A 160 -15.07 -28.58 -6.68
N LYS A 161 -14.51 -29.80 -6.67
CA LYS A 161 -13.90 -30.43 -7.87
C LYS A 161 -14.78 -30.50 -9.11
N ARG A 162 -16.12 -30.37 -8.96
CA ARG A 162 -17.06 -30.45 -10.10
C ARG A 162 -17.47 -29.07 -10.61
N SER A 163 -17.56 -28.09 -9.73
CA SER A 163 -18.04 -26.73 -10.03
C SER A 163 -16.92 -25.72 -10.28
N SER A 164 -15.69 -26.02 -9.83
CA SER A 164 -14.55 -25.12 -9.97
C SER A 164 -13.52 -25.67 -10.97
N LYS A 165 -12.87 -24.77 -11.69
CA LYS A 165 -11.78 -25.11 -12.62
C LYS A 165 -10.42 -25.22 -11.91
N VAL A 166 -10.34 -24.78 -10.66
CA VAL A 166 -9.09 -24.73 -9.87
C VAL A 166 -9.15 -25.62 -8.64
N VAL A 167 -10.26 -25.72 -7.93
CA VAL A 167 -10.41 -26.50 -6.69
C VAL A 167 -10.22 -27.98 -6.95
N GLY A 168 -9.37 -28.62 -6.13
CA GLY A 168 -9.03 -30.03 -6.19
C GLY A 168 -8.03 -30.41 -7.27
N LYS A 169 -7.47 -29.43 -7.98
CA LYS A 169 -6.37 -29.62 -8.94
C LYS A 169 -5.04 -29.26 -8.31
N ARG A 170 -3.97 -29.92 -8.77
CA ARG A 170 -2.61 -29.49 -8.49
C ARG A 170 -2.31 -28.20 -9.27
N ILE A 171 -1.48 -27.34 -8.76
CA ILE A 171 -1.08 -26.09 -9.44
C ILE A 171 -0.57 -26.38 -10.86
N ALA A 172 0.20 -27.46 -11.03
CA ALA A 172 0.71 -27.87 -12.35
C ALA A 172 -0.38 -28.24 -13.37
N ASP A 173 -1.58 -28.61 -12.90
CA ASP A 173 -2.70 -29.06 -13.73
C ASP A 173 -3.74 -27.96 -14.00
N ILE A 174 -3.49 -26.75 -13.50
CA ILE A 174 -4.34 -25.58 -13.73
C ILE A 174 -3.88 -24.90 -15.02
N ASP A 175 -4.83 -24.71 -15.97
CA ASP A 175 -4.58 -24.04 -17.25
C ASP A 175 -4.57 -22.51 -17.05
N LEU A 176 -3.42 -21.99 -16.60
CA LEU A 176 -3.23 -20.56 -16.37
C LEU A 176 -2.99 -19.82 -17.68
N PRO A 177 -3.52 -18.58 -17.83
CA PRO A 177 -3.19 -17.71 -18.96
C PRO A 177 -1.68 -17.45 -19.07
N GLU A 178 -1.20 -17.13 -20.26
CA GLU A 178 0.22 -16.86 -20.52
C GLU A 178 0.78 -15.77 -19.59
N GLY A 179 1.90 -16.06 -18.95
CA GLY A 179 2.58 -15.16 -18.02
C GLY A 179 1.92 -15.02 -16.64
N VAL A 180 0.83 -15.73 -16.37
CA VAL A 180 0.20 -15.78 -15.05
C VAL A 180 0.83 -16.89 -14.21
N GLU A 181 1.13 -16.56 -12.94
CA GLU A 181 1.70 -17.52 -12.00
C GLU A 181 0.96 -17.46 -10.65
N ILE A 182 0.71 -18.63 -10.07
CA ILE A 182 0.28 -18.73 -8.67
C ILE A 182 1.54 -18.65 -7.81
N ALA A 183 1.56 -17.73 -6.85
CA ALA A 183 2.71 -17.52 -5.95
C ALA A 183 2.57 -18.27 -4.63
N ALA A 184 1.37 -18.23 -4.04
CA ALA A 184 1.09 -18.86 -2.76
C ALA A 184 -0.41 -19.15 -2.60
N LEU A 185 -0.73 -20.00 -1.65
CA LEU A 185 -2.08 -20.19 -1.13
C LEU A 185 -2.08 -19.88 0.36
N VAL A 186 -3.13 -19.22 0.82
CA VAL A 186 -3.37 -18.97 2.25
C VAL A 186 -4.62 -19.76 2.63
N ARG A 187 -4.45 -20.68 3.57
CA ARG A 187 -5.50 -21.62 3.99
C ARG A 187 -5.85 -21.35 5.44
N ASP A 188 -7.13 -21.07 5.69
CA ASP A 188 -7.65 -21.03 7.05
C ASP A 188 -7.81 -22.46 7.55
N THR A 189 -7.22 -22.78 8.69
CA THR A 189 -7.32 -24.10 9.34
C THR A 189 -8.08 -23.94 10.65
N ASP A 190 -9.07 -24.80 10.91
CA ASP A 190 -9.92 -24.74 12.11
C ASP A 190 -9.15 -24.91 13.43
N ASP A 191 -7.93 -25.44 13.39
CA ASP A 191 -7.12 -25.84 14.56
C ASP A 191 -6.00 -24.85 14.93
N ILE A 192 -5.76 -23.79 14.13
CA ILE A 192 -4.61 -22.87 14.33
C ILE A 192 -5.11 -21.43 14.27
N GLU A 193 -4.73 -20.59 15.25
CA GLU A 193 -5.09 -19.16 15.28
C GLU A 193 -4.53 -18.33 14.12
N GLU A 194 -3.52 -18.86 13.39
CA GLU A 194 -2.91 -18.19 12.23
C GLU A 194 -3.12 -19.01 10.96
N PRO A 195 -3.47 -18.37 9.82
CA PRO A 195 -3.66 -19.06 8.55
C PRO A 195 -2.33 -19.68 8.05
N GLU A 196 -2.39 -20.88 7.48
CA GLU A 196 -1.25 -21.55 6.86
C GLU A 196 -0.92 -20.92 5.49
N VAL A 197 0.33 -20.52 5.29
CA VAL A 197 0.81 -20.03 4.00
C VAL A 197 1.60 -21.09 3.27
N LEU A 198 1.06 -21.59 2.17
CA LEU A 198 1.66 -22.60 1.29
C LEU A 198 2.29 -21.90 0.08
N ILE A 199 3.62 -21.92 -0.02
CA ILE A 199 4.29 -21.44 -1.24
C ILE A 199 3.93 -22.37 -2.40
N ALA A 200 3.57 -21.78 -3.54
CA ALA A 200 3.11 -22.53 -4.70
C ALA A 200 4.19 -23.44 -5.26
N GLN A 201 3.99 -24.74 -5.11
CA GLN A 201 4.77 -25.79 -5.75
C GLN A 201 3.84 -26.58 -6.69
N LYS A 202 4.42 -27.26 -7.67
CA LYS A 202 3.67 -27.94 -8.74
C LYS A 202 2.69 -28.98 -8.25
N ASP A 203 2.98 -29.62 -7.13
CA ASP A 203 2.20 -30.68 -6.49
C ASP A 203 1.17 -30.20 -5.47
N VAL A 204 1.23 -28.94 -5.07
CA VAL A 204 0.25 -28.34 -4.15
C VAL A 204 -1.14 -28.36 -4.79
N VAL A 205 -2.11 -28.87 -4.02
CA VAL A 205 -3.51 -28.95 -4.43
C VAL A 205 -4.29 -27.80 -3.86
N VAL A 206 -5.05 -27.09 -4.70
CA VAL A 206 -5.96 -26.03 -4.29
C VAL A 206 -7.17 -26.64 -3.58
N SER A 207 -7.41 -26.25 -2.32
CA SER A 207 -8.58 -26.63 -1.55
C SER A 207 -9.73 -25.61 -1.70
N PRO A 208 -10.98 -26.01 -1.40
CA PRO A 208 -12.08 -25.04 -1.29
C PRO A 208 -11.70 -23.94 -0.27
N GLU A 209 -12.11 -22.72 -0.56
CA GLU A 209 -11.89 -21.50 0.26
C GLU A 209 -10.42 -21.09 0.45
N ASP A 210 -9.45 -21.77 -0.21
CA ASP A 210 -8.09 -21.25 -0.25
C ASP A 210 -8.06 -19.83 -0.85
N ARG A 211 -7.33 -18.92 -0.22
CA ARG A 211 -7.00 -17.63 -0.81
C ARG A 211 -5.74 -17.79 -1.65
N VAL A 212 -5.88 -17.65 -2.95
CA VAL A 212 -4.81 -17.89 -3.93
C VAL A 212 -4.19 -16.56 -4.35
N ILE A 213 -2.89 -16.42 -4.16
CA ILE A 213 -2.12 -15.25 -4.59
C ILE A 213 -1.63 -15.51 -6.02
N VAL A 214 -2.11 -14.69 -6.96
CA VAL A 214 -1.83 -14.83 -8.39
C VAL A 214 -1.09 -13.61 -8.92
N PHE A 215 0.06 -13.80 -9.53
CA PHE A 215 0.76 -12.75 -10.27
C PHE A 215 0.26 -12.68 -11.70
N VAL A 216 -0.07 -11.44 -12.14
CA VAL A 216 -0.62 -11.16 -13.47
C VAL A 216 0.26 -10.12 -14.17
N PRO A 217 0.74 -10.38 -15.41
CA PRO A 217 1.69 -9.51 -16.11
C PRO A 217 1.07 -8.19 -16.63
N GLY A 218 -0.24 -7.98 -16.39
CA GLY A 218 -0.92 -6.75 -16.78
C GLY A 218 -2.43 -6.86 -16.73
N LYS A 219 -3.10 -5.72 -16.71
CA LYS A 219 -4.56 -5.62 -16.50
C LYS A 219 -5.41 -6.37 -17.55
N ARG A 220 -4.89 -6.59 -18.76
CA ARG A 220 -5.61 -7.24 -19.86
C ARG A 220 -5.91 -8.72 -19.60
N VAL A 221 -5.11 -9.38 -18.77
CA VAL A 221 -5.22 -10.81 -18.48
C VAL A 221 -6.13 -11.07 -17.26
N ILE A 222 -6.38 -10.06 -16.43
CA ILE A 222 -7.21 -10.18 -15.23
C ILE A 222 -8.58 -10.82 -15.49
N PRO A 223 -9.37 -10.42 -16.51
CA PRO A 223 -10.68 -11.03 -16.77
C PRO A 223 -10.60 -12.53 -17.09
N GLN A 224 -9.47 -13.01 -17.62
CA GLN A 224 -9.25 -14.43 -17.89
C GLN A 224 -8.98 -15.18 -16.59
N VAL A 225 -8.21 -14.58 -15.67
CA VAL A 225 -7.95 -15.14 -14.33
C VAL A 225 -9.25 -15.17 -13.53
N GLU A 226 -10.01 -14.08 -13.48
CA GLU A 226 -11.32 -14.03 -12.81
C GLU A 226 -12.27 -15.12 -13.32
N LYS A 227 -12.32 -15.32 -14.66
CA LYS A 227 -13.13 -16.39 -15.27
C LYS A 227 -12.63 -17.80 -14.92
N LEU A 228 -11.33 -17.97 -14.69
CA LEU A 228 -10.76 -19.25 -14.28
C LEU A 228 -11.18 -19.63 -12.86
N PHE A 229 -11.26 -18.64 -11.96
CA PHE A 229 -11.66 -18.83 -10.56
C PHE A 229 -13.18 -18.75 -10.34
N ALA A 230 -13.93 -18.23 -11.30
CA ALA A 230 -15.39 -18.17 -11.20
C ALA A 230 -16.01 -19.57 -11.15
N VAL A 231 -16.98 -19.75 -10.25
CA VAL A 231 -17.79 -20.97 -10.13
C VAL A 231 -18.93 -20.92 -11.15
N ASP A 232 -19.23 -22.03 -11.83
CA ASP A 232 -20.37 -22.13 -12.74
C ASP A 232 -21.70 -21.93 -11.99
N VAL A 233 -22.52 -20.98 -12.45
CA VAL A 233 -23.77 -20.47 -11.82
C VAL A 233 -24.87 -21.53 -11.68
N GLY A 234 -24.63 -22.80 -11.91
CA GLY A 234 -25.57 -23.90 -11.78
C GLY A 234 -25.64 -24.58 -10.41
N PHE A 235 -25.03 -23.98 -9.37
CA PHE A 235 -24.85 -24.63 -8.06
C PHE A 235 -25.36 -23.82 -6.86
N PHE A 236 -26.42 -23.04 -7.04
CA PHE A 236 -27.20 -22.51 -5.91
C PHE A 236 -28.57 -23.16 -5.86
#